data_eb580f98e397352f990af7040dc46dd2
#
_entry.id   eb580f98e397352f990af7040dc46dd2
#
_cell.length_a   1.000
_cell.length_b   1.000
_cell.length_c   1.000
_cell.angle_alpha   90.00
_cell.angle_beta   90.00
_cell.angle_gamma   90.00
#
_symmetry.space_group_name_H-M   'P 1'
#
loop_
_entity.id
_entity.type
_entity.pdbx_description
1 polymer ?
#
loop_
_entity_poly.entity_id
_entity_poly.type
_entity_poly.pdbx_seq_one_letter_code
_entity_poly.pdbx_strand_id
1 'polypeptide(L)'
;MAMVNMRALGRLSLLGAAAVLCACGFRLAGSGPLPKALERPYLSLKDPYTDFSREFEHRLKGAGAAIQEVRANSSASIEVTRDQVEQRTLSVSATNIPTEYELIYTVTFAVQGVDKTLLAPQTISLSKDYSFQENALLAKEHEADILRQQMARDLVAIAMRRLTSLK
;
A
#
# COMPACT_ATOMS: atom_id res chain seq x y z
N MET A 1 48.04 -37.63 -21.35
CA MET A 1 47.94 -36.15 -21.22
C MET A 1 46.53 -35.74 -21.55
N ALA A 2 45.71 -35.44 -20.53
CA ALA A 2 44.32 -35.06 -20.72
C ALA A 2 44.23 -33.54 -20.90
N MET A 3 43.91 -33.10 -22.13
CA MET A 3 43.57 -31.70 -22.40
C MET A 3 42.21 -31.42 -21.75
N VAL A 4 42.23 -30.89 -20.53
CA VAL A 4 41.02 -30.39 -19.86
C VAL A 4 40.48 -29.23 -20.70
N ASN A 5 39.27 -29.40 -21.23
CA ASN A 5 38.60 -28.41 -22.06
C ASN A 5 38.29 -27.15 -21.23
N MET A 6 39.13 -26.14 -21.34
CA MET A 6 39.03 -24.83 -20.68
C MET A 6 37.65 -24.15 -20.90
N ARG A 7 37.00 -24.49 -22.04
CA ARG A 7 35.62 -24.03 -22.36
C ARG A 7 34.53 -24.71 -21.52
N ALA A 8 34.77 -25.94 -21.05
CA ALA A 8 33.83 -26.64 -20.16
C ALA A 8 33.88 -26.11 -18.72
N LEU A 9 35.10 -25.77 -18.23
CA LEU A 9 35.28 -25.15 -16.91
C LEU A 9 34.60 -23.77 -16.84
N GLY A 10 34.71 -22.94 -17.87
CA GLY A 10 34.06 -21.63 -17.92
C GLY A 10 32.53 -21.72 -17.91
N ARG A 11 31.94 -22.71 -18.57
CA ARG A 11 30.48 -22.93 -18.55
C ARG A 11 29.97 -23.45 -17.18
N LEU A 12 30.74 -24.27 -16.51
CA LEU A 12 30.43 -24.78 -15.19
C LEU A 12 30.48 -23.67 -14.14
N SER A 13 31.46 -22.77 -14.23
CA SER A 13 31.59 -21.59 -13.37
C SER A 13 30.43 -20.59 -13.55
N LEU A 14 29.98 -20.38 -14.80
CA LEU A 14 28.87 -19.48 -15.11
C LEU A 14 27.53 -20.03 -14.57
N LEU A 15 27.29 -21.36 -14.67
CA LEU A 15 26.11 -22.02 -14.10
C LEU A 15 26.11 -21.97 -12.58
N GLY A 16 27.26 -22.11 -11.92
CA GLY A 16 27.40 -22.00 -10.48
C GLY A 16 27.08 -20.58 -9.98
N ALA A 17 27.56 -19.54 -10.68
CA ALA A 17 27.28 -18.14 -10.34
C ALA A 17 25.78 -17.79 -10.50
N ALA A 18 25.12 -18.31 -11.53
CA ALA A 18 23.68 -18.13 -11.74
C ALA A 18 22.82 -18.80 -10.65
N ALA A 19 23.24 -19.99 -10.18
CA ALA A 19 22.55 -20.70 -9.10
C ALA A 19 22.65 -19.98 -7.75
N VAL A 20 23.77 -19.33 -7.45
CA VAL A 20 23.97 -18.52 -6.23
C VAL A 20 23.11 -17.27 -6.23
N LEU A 21 22.86 -16.65 -7.38
CA LEU A 21 21.98 -15.47 -7.51
C LEU A 21 20.50 -15.81 -7.29
N CYS A 22 20.06 -17.03 -7.62
CA CYS A 22 18.71 -17.51 -7.33
C CYS A 22 18.50 -17.91 -5.84
N ALA A 23 19.57 -18.19 -5.09
CA ALA A 23 19.50 -18.58 -3.67
C ALA A 23 19.33 -17.37 -2.72
N CYS A 24 19.57 -16.14 -3.18
CA CYS A 24 19.16 -14.94 -2.46
C CYS A 24 17.63 -14.87 -2.49
N GLY A 25 16.95 -15.40 -1.46
CA GLY A 25 15.49 -15.39 -1.28
C GLY A 25 14.90 -13.97 -1.21
N PHE A 26 15.03 -13.21 -2.27
CA PHE A 26 14.45 -11.87 -2.41
C PHE A 26 12.93 -12.02 -2.52
N ARG A 27 12.23 -11.97 -1.38
CA ARG A 27 10.78 -11.83 -1.37
C ARG A 27 10.44 -10.36 -1.53
N LEU A 28 9.62 -10.05 -2.52
CA LEU A 28 9.04 -8.70 -2.65
C LEU A 28 8.36 -8.33 -1.32
N ALA A 29 8.78 -7.23 -0.72
CA ALA A 29 8.17 -6.75 0.51
C ALA A 29 6.68 -6.45 0.27
N GLY A 30 5.79 -7.08 1.03
CA GLY A 30 4.33 -6.90 0.92
C GLY A 30 3.57 -8.02 0.21
N SER A 31 4.24 -9.09 -0.27
CA SER A 31 3.61 -10.26 -0.90
C SER A 31 3.47 -11.48 0.03
N GLY A 32 3.51 -11.26 1.35
CA GLY A 32 3.24 -12.34 2.30
C GLY A 32 1.77 -12.79 2.23
N PRO A 33 1.49 -14.10 2.44
CA PRO A 33 0.11 -14.57 2.54
C PRO A 33 -0.60 -13.89 3.71
N LEU A 34 -1.88 -13.61 3.56
CA LEU A 34 -2.70 -13.13 4.65
C LEU A 34 -2.78 -14.17 5.76
N PRO A 35 -2.84 -13.74 7.04
CA PRO A 35 -3.15 -14.64 8.14
C PRO A 35 -4.49 -15.33 7.94
N LYS A 36 -4.65 -16.56 8.45
CA LYS A 36 -5.91 -17.34 8.36
C LYS A 36 -7.13 -16.55 8.84
N ALA A 37 -6.96 -15.72 9.87
CA ALA A 37 -8.01 -14.84 10.37
C ALA A 37 -8.53 -13.84 9.30
N LEU A 38 -7.76 -13.56 8.25
CA LEU A 38 -8.11 -12.63 7.18
C LEU A 38 -8.37 -13.34 5.83
N GLU A 39 -8.59 -14.65 5.82
CA GLU A 39 -8.99 -15.37 4.59
C GLU A 39 -10.40 -14.98 4.14
N ARG A 40 -11.32 -14.73 5.09
CA ARG A 40 -12.73 -14.38 4.81
C ARG A 40 -13.13 -13.16 5.64
N PRO A 41 -12.55 -11.98 5.39
CA PRO A 41 -12.84 -10.80 6.18
C PRO A 41 -14.17 -10.16 5.75
N TYR A 42 -14.85 -9.51 6.70
CA TYR A 42 -15.84 -8.48 6.41
C TYR A 42 -15.14 -7.13 6.35
N LEU A 43 -15.41 -6.34 5.32
CA LEU A 43 -14.79 -5.04 5.14
C LEU A 43 -15.82 -3.93 5.38
N SER A 44 -15.62 -3.16 6.46
CA SER A 44 -16.44 -2.00 6.80
C SER A 44 -15.68 -0.72 6.45
N LEU A 45 -16.09 -0.05 5.39
CA LEU A 45 -15.48 1.18 4.90
C LEU A 45 -16.38 2.37 5.26
N LYS A 46 -15.79 3.47 5.76
CA LYS A 46 -16.53 4.70 6.00
C LYS A 46 -17.07 5.29 4.69
N ASP A 47 -16.25 5.25 3.65
CA ASP A 47 -16.62 5.62 2.28
C ASP A 47 -15.96 4.63 1.31
N PRO A 48 -16.72 3.82 0.56
CA PRO A 48 -16.18 2.82 -0.36
C PRO A 48 -15.62 3.43 -1.67
N TYR A 49 -15.89 4.71 -1.94
CA TYR A 49 -15.54 5.36 -3.21
C TYR A 49 -14.22 6.13 -3.17
N THR A 50 -13.54 6.20 -2.03
CA THR A 50 -12.23 6.85 -1.91
C THR A 50 -11.14 6.06 -2.66
N ASP A 51 -10.04 6.74 -3.00
CA ASP A 51 -8.90 6.09 -3.65
C ASP A 51 -8.28 5.01 -2.74
N PHE A 52 -8.19 5.27 -1.43
CA PHE A 52 -7.71 4.28 -0.46
C PHE A 52 -8.63 3.07 -0.40
N SER A 53 -9.93 3.27 -0.23
CA SER A 53 -10.90 2.18 -0.06
C SER A 53 -10.92 1.23 -1.26
N ARG A 54 -10.94 1.77 -2.48
CA ARG A 54 -10.90 0.98 -3.73
C ARG A 54 -9.59 0.19 -3.87
N GLU A 55 -8.44 0.84 -3.67
CA GLU A 55 -7.14 0.17 -3.76
C GLU A 55 -6.98 -0.87 -2.64
N PHE A 56 -7.47 -0.59 -1.43
CA PHE A 56 -7.38 -1.50 -0.30
C PHE A 56 -8.19 -2.78 -0.53
N GLU A 57 -9.43 -2.65 -1.00
CA GLU A 57 -10.27 -3.78 -1.37
C GLU A 57 -9.62 -4.60 -2.50
N HIS A 58 -9.11 -3.94 -3.54
CA HIS A 58 -8.41 -4.58 -4.64
C HIS A 58 -7.18 -5.38 -4.15
N ARG A 59 -6.38 -4.81 -3.26
CA ARG A 59 -5.19 -5.45 -2.70
C ARG A 59 -5.51 -6.61 -1.78
N LEU A 60 -6.58 -6.51 -0.97
CA LEU A 60 -7.06 -7.62 -0.15
C LEU A 60 -7.49 -8.81 -1.01
N LYS A 61 -8.30 -8.58 -2.06
CA LYS A 61 -8.70 -9.60 -3.02
C LYS A 61 -7.48 -10.21 -3.73
N GLY A 62 -6.55 -9.39 -4.17
CA GLY A 62 -5.30 -9.83 -4.80
C GLY A 62 -4.39 -10.66 -3.88
N ALA A 63 -4.48 -10.46 -2.56
CA ALA A 63 -3.78 -11.24 -1.56
C ALA A 63 -4.54 -12.53 -1.16
N GLY A 64 -5.67 -12.84 -1.81
CA GLY A 64 -6.45 -14.06 -1.60
C GLY A 64 -7.58 -13.94 -0.57
N ALA A 65 -7.92 -12.72 -0.11
CA ALA A 65 -9.07 -12.54 0.78
C ALA A 65 -10.40 -12.75 0.05
N ALA A 66 -11.26 -13.62 0.57
CA ALA A 66 -12.64 -13.78 0.13
C ALA A 66 -13.57 -12.86 0.94
N ILE A 67 -13.62 -11.57 0.56
CA ILE A 67 -14.38 -10.55 1.29
C ILE A 67 -15.86 -10.97 1.39
N GLN A 68 -16.41 -10.93 2.60
CA GLN A 68 -17.77 -11.31 2.92
C GLN A 68 -18.70 -10.10 2.91
N GLU A 69 -19.91 -10.26 2.38
CA GLU A 69 -20.93 -9.21 2.40
C GLU A 69 -21.62 -9.09 3.77
N VAL A 70 -21.62 -10.19 4.53
CA VAL A 70 -22.27 -10.27 5.84
C VAL A 70 -21.24 -10.56 6.92
N ARG A 71 -21.19 -9.71 7.95
CA ARG A 71 -20.25 -9.83 9.07
C ARG A 71 -20.35 -11.18 9.79
N ALA A 72 -21.55 -11.74 9.93
CA ALA A 72 -21.77 -13.01 10.62
C ALA A 72 -21.04 -14.21 9.94
N ASN A 73 -20.73 -14.11 8.65
CA ASN A 73 -20.06 -15.15 7.86
C ASN A 73 -18.55 -14.94 7.76
N SER A 74 -18.02 -13.89 8.40
CA SER A 74 -16.61 -13.51 8.28
C SER A 74 -15.75 -14.13 9.38
N SER A 75 -14.48 -14.35 9.06
CA SER A 75 -13.46 -14.78 10.04
C SER A 75 -12.93 -13.61 10.87
N ALA A 76 -13.00 -12.40 10.36
CA ALA A 76 -12.67 -11.15 11.03
C ALA A 76 -13.36 -9.96 10.35
N SER A 77 -13.45 -8.82 11.03
CA SER A 77 -13.91 -7.55 10.48
C SER A 77 -12.76 -6.57 10.41
N ILE A 78 -12.52 -6.02 9.24
CA ILE A 78 -11.60 -4.90 9.04
C ILE A 78 -12.45 -3.64 8.95
N GLU A 79 -12.21 -2.70 9.87
CA GLU A 79 -13.01 -1.47 9.97
C GLU A 79 -12.13 -0.27 9.64
N VAL A 80 -12.50 0.51 8.60
CA VAL A 80 -11.87 1.79 8.27
C VAL A 80 -12.77 2.91 8.78
N THR A 81 -12.37 3.53 9.88
CA THR A 81 -13.17 4.56 10.59
C THR A 81 -12.84 5.97 10.15
N ARG A 82 -11.64 6.19 9.62
CA ARG A 82 -11.22 7.47 9.03
C ARG A 82 -10.52 7.21 7.70
N ASP A 83 -10.91 7.97 6.69
CA ASP A 83 -10.32 8.01 5.35
C ASP A 83 -10.54 9.43 4.84
N GLN A 84 -9.49 10.26 4.92
CA GLN A 84 -9.61 11.70 4.75
C GLN A 84 -8.36 12.31 4.14
N VAL A 85 -8.56 13.15 3.13
CA VAL A 85 -7.52 14.01 2.55
C VAL A 85 -7.78 15.44 2.99
N GLU A 86 -6.76 16.09 3.50
CA GLU A 86 -6.75 17.51 3.84
C GLU A 86 -5.74 18.23 2.96
N GLN A 87 -6.06 19.44 2.53
CA GLN A 87 -5.14 20.33 1.82
C GLN A 87 -4.90 21.57 2.66
N ARG A 88 -3.63 21.95 2.82
CA ARG A 88 -3.20 23.15 3.53
C ARG A 88 -2.36 24.04 2.62
N THR A 89 -2.51 25.33 2.73
CA THR A 89 -1.60 26.28 2.09
C THR A 89 -0.32 26.40 2.90
N LEU A 90 0.83 26.15 2.27
CA LEU A 90 2.15 26.28 2.89
C LEU A 90 2.74 27.68 2.67
N SER A 91 2.62 28.22 1.48
CA SER A 91 3.18 29.53 1.15
C SER A 91 2.25 30.33 0.25
N VAL A 92 2.41 31.63 0.30
CA VAL A 92 1.71 32.61 -0.54
C VAL A 92 2.70 33.57 -1.18
N SER A 93 2.35 34.09 -2.35
CA SER A 93 3.11 35.14 -3.05
C SER A 93 3.02 36.49 -2.35
N ALA A 94 3.79 37.48 -2.80
CA ALA A 94 3.71 38.86 -2.32
C ALA A 94 2.30 39.49 -2.54
N THR A 95 1.50 38.94 -3.45
CA THR A 95 0.11 39.34 -3.73
C THR A 95 -0.92 38.48 -2.99
N ASN A 96 -0.49 37.70 -1.98
CA ASN A 96 -1.32 36.84 -1.14
C ASN A 96 -2.03 35.70 -1.93
N ILE A 97 -1.43 35.25 -3.04
CA ILE A 97 -1.91 34.12 -3.81
C ILE A 97 -1.14 32.87 -3.34
N PRO A 98 -1.82 31.75 -3.03
CA PRO A 98 -1.14 30.50 -2.64
C PRO A 98 -0.19 30.01 -3.74
N THR A 99 1.03 29.66 -3.35
CA THR A 99 2.08 29.17 -4.25
C THR A 99 2.50 27.74 -3.95
N GLU A 100 2.26 27.27 -2.73
CA GLU A 100 2.55 25.89 -2.32
C GLU A 100 1.44 25.34 -1.43
N TYR A 101 1.10 24.10 -1.63
CA TYR A 101 0.15 23.35 -0.85
C TYR A 101 0.77 22.08 -0.30
N GLU A 102 0.28 21.64 0.86
CA GLU A 102 0.51 20.31 1.44
C GLU A 102 -0.78 19.50 1.35
N LEU A 103 -0.70 18.29 0.80
CA LEU A 103 -1.75 17.27 0.92
C LEU A 103 -1.41 16.36 2.09
N ILE A 104 -2.35 16.15 3.00
CA ILE A 104 -2.24 15.23 4.12
C ILE A 104 -3.32 14.17 3.97
N TYR A 105 -2.92 12.91 3.76
CA TYR A 105 -3.85 11.79 3.68
C TYR A 105 -3.78 10.96 4.97
N THR A 106 -4.88 10.85 5.69
CA THR A 106 -4.96 10.13 6.97
C THR A 106 -6.01 9.03 6.92
N VAL A 107 -5.61 7.83 7.31
CA VAL A 107 -6.47 6.65 7.42
C VAL A 107 -6.36 6.05 8.82
N THR A 108 -7.49 5.70 9.40
CA THR A 108 -7.56 4.95 10.67
C THR A 108 -8.32 3.65 10.43
N PHE A 109 -7.71 2.53 10.80
CA PHE A 109 -8.32 1.21 10.66
C PHE A 109 -8.02 0.32 11.86
N ALA A 110 -8.89 -0.68 12.07
CA ALA A 110 -8.78 -1.69 13.12
C ALA A 110 -9.17 -3.06 12.57
N VAL A 111 -8.80 -4.13 13.27
CA VAL A 111 -9.21 -5.50 12.93
C VAL A 111 -9.79 -6.17 14.18
N GLN A 112 -11.04 -6.60 14.06
CA GLN A 112 -11.74 -7.37 15.07
C GLN A 112 -11.86 -8.83 14.61
N GLY A 113 -11.33 -9.75 15.39
CA GLY A 113 -11.60 -11.19 15.22
C GLY A 113 -12.97 -11.54 15.79
N VAL A 114 -13.30 -12.83 15.81
CA VAL A 114 -14.57 -13.34 16.37
C VAL A 114 -14.62 -13.08 17.88
N ASP A 115 -13.55 -13.41 18.62
CA ASP A 115 -13.55 -13.36 20.08
C ASP A 115 -12.60 -12.29 20.66
N LYS A 116 -11.73 -11.70 19.84
CA LYS A 116 -10.72 -10.74 20.31
C LYS A 116 -10.37 -9.70 19.26
N THR A 117 -9.88 -8.57 19.71
CA THR A 117 -9.25 -7.56 18.84
C THR A 117 -7.92 -8.10 18.32
N LEU A 118 -7.78 -8.23 17.00
CA LEU A 118 -6.54 -8.65 16.33
C LEU A 118 -5.59 -7.48 16.10
N LEU A 119 -6.14 -6.30 15.83
CA LEU A 119 -5.40 -5.05 15.68
C LEU A 119 -6.22 -3.92 16.30
N ALA A 120 -5.69 -3.30 17.33
CA ALA A 120 -6.26 -2.07 17.88
C ALA A 120 -6.26 -0.95 16.82
N PRO A 121 -7.11 0.07 16.95
CA PRO A 121 -7.15 1.17 15.98
C PRO A 121 -5.77 1.76 15.70
N GLN A 122 -5.39 1.79 14.43
CA GLN A 122 -4.11 2.32 13.94
C GLN A 122 -4.40 3.48 13.03
N THR A 123 -3.75 4.61 13.30
CA THR A 123 -3.75 5.76 12.37
C THR A 123 -2.45 5.77 11.60
N ILE A 124 -2.56 5.91 10.28
CA ILE A 124 -1.45 6.12 9.36
C ILE A 124 -1.71 7.41 8.58
N SER A 125 -0.68 8.19 8.35
CA SER A 125 -0.78 9.45 7.62
C SER A 125 0.45 9.65 6.75
N LEU A 126 0.25 10.23 5.58
CA LEU A 126 1.31 10.68 4.68
C LEU A 126 1.05 12.14 4.34
N SER A 127 2.12 12.90 4.09
CA SER A 127 2.02 14.23 3.51
C SER A 127 2.88 14.35 2.25
N LYS A 128 2.44 15.19 1.32
CA LYS A 128 3.12 15.53 0.07
C LYS A 128 2.89 17.00 -0.23
N ASP A 129 3.97 17.70 -0.52
CA ASP A 129 3.94 19.09 -0.94
C ASP A 129 3.89 19.17 -2.46
N TYR A 130 3.17 20.16 -2.98
CA TYR A 130 3.17 20.48 -4.40
C TYR A 130 3.05 21.99 -4.63
N SER A 131 3.72 22.48 -5.68
CA SER A 131 3.71 23.88 -6.03
C SER A 131 2.52 24.23 -6.92
N PHE A 132 1.95 25.40 -6.71
CA PHE A 132 0.85 25.96 -7.52
C PHE A 132 1.37 27.09 -8.40
N GLN A 133 1.06 27.03 -9.71
CA GLN A 133 1.33 28.10 -10.67
C GLN A 133 0.02 28.45 -11.37
N GLU A 134 -0.41 29.70 -11.32
CA GLU A 134 -1.69 30.14 -11.87
C GLU A 134 -1.90 29.83 -13.36
N ASN A 135 -0.82 29.83 -14.14
CA ASN A 135 -0.86 29.64 -15.59
C ASN A 135 -1.17 28.18 -16.02
N ALA A 136 -1.32 27.25 -15.06
CA ALA A 136 -1.48 25.82 -15.32
C ALA A 136 -2.58 25.18 -14.48
N LEU A 137 -3.70 25.86 -14.25
CA LEU A 137 -4.76 25.43 -13.33
C LEU A 137 -5.25 23.99 -13.58
N LEU A 138 -5.61 23.66 -14.84
CA LEU A 138 -6.05 22.30 -15.20
C LEU A 138 -4.97 21.24 -15.03
N ALA A 139 -3.72 21.57 -15.32
CA ALA A 139 -2.59 20.64 -15.10
C ALA A 139 -2.35 20.38 -13.60
N LYS A 140 -2.63 21.37 -12.75
CA LYS A 140 -2.44 21.30 -11.30
C LYS A 140 -3.52 20.50 -10.58
N GLU A 141 -4.78 20.59 -11.00
CA GLU A 141 -5.84 19.71 -10.50
C GLU A 141 -5.48 18.24 -10.80
N HIS A 142 -5.01 17.97 -11.99
CA HIS A 142 -4.56 16.63 -12.38
C HIS A 142 -3.34 16.15 -11.57
N GLU A 143 -2.37 17.02 -11.27
CA GLU A 143 -1.23 16.71 -10.42
C GLU A 143 -1.65 16.34 -8.99
N ALA A 144 -2.56 17.11 -8.39
CA ALA A 144 -3.09 16.82 -7.06
C ALA A 144 -3.84 15.49 -7.02
N ASP A 145 -4.59 15.14 -8.06
CA ASP A 145 -5.27 13.86 -8.20
C ASP A 145 -4.28 12.69 -8.29
N ILE A 146 -3.21 12.84 -9.09
CA ILE A 146 -2.14 11.83 -9.20
C ILE A 146 -1.47 11.63 -7.85
N LEU A 147 -1.13 12.72 -7.14
CA LEU A 147 -0.51 12.65 -5.81
C LEU A 147 -1.42 11.94 -4.81
N ARG A 148 -2.72 12.26 -4.79
CA ARG A 148 -3.70 11.63 -3.91
C ARG A 148 -3.79 10.12 -4.15
N GLN A 149 -3.84 9.69 -5.42
CA GLN A 149 -3.84 8.26 -5.78
C GLN A 149 -2.52 7.57 -5.40
N GLN A 150 -1.36 8.24 -5.54
CA GLN A 150 -0.08 7.68 -5.09
C GLN A 150 -0.06 7.51 -3.57
N MET A 151 -0.49 8.53 -2.82
CA MET A 151 -0.57 8.47 -1.36
C MET A 151 -1.52 7.36 -0.90
N ALA A 152 -2.66 7.16 -1.56
CA ALA A 152 -3.58 6.06 -1.30
C ALA A 152 -2.89 4.70 -1.46
N ARG A 153 -2.17 4.47 -2.57
CA ARG A 153 -1.41 3.23 -2.80
C ARG A 153 -0.34 2.98 -1.73
N ASP A 154 0.37 4.04 -1.31
CA ASP A 154 1.41 3.95 -0.28
C ASP A 154 0.80 3.63 1.10
N LEU A 155 -0.32 4.27 1.46
CA LEU A 155 -1.07 3.98 2.68
C LEU A 155 -1.60 2.55 2.70
N VAL A 156 -2.16 2.08 1.58
CA VAL A 156 -2.60 0.68 1.43
C VAL A 156 -1.43 -0.28 1.61
N ALA A 157 -0.26 0.02 1.04
CA ALA A 157 0.93 -0.82 1.24
C ALA A 157 1.35 -0.88 2.72
N ILE A 158 1.23 0.23 3.47
CA ILE A 158 1.48 0.26 4.92
C ILE A 158 0.43 -0.58 5.66
N ALA A 159 -0.86 -0.40 5.34
CA ALA A 159 -1.95 -1.15 5.96
C ALA A 159 -1.79 -2.66 5.71
N MET A 160 -1.52 -3.08 4.48
CA MET A 160 -1.29 -4.49 4.12
C MET A 160 -0.12 -5.10 4.89
N ARG A 161 1.00 -4.38 5.05
CA ARG A 161 2.12 -4.87 5.88
C ARG A 161 1.71 -5.11 7.33
N ARG A 162 0.89 -4.23 7.92
CA ARG A 162 0.38 -4.43 9.29
C ARG A 162 -0.57 -5.63 9.37
N LEU A 163 -1.43 -5.83 8.36
CA LEU A 163 -2.32 -6.98 8.29
C LEU A 163 -1.56 -8.32 8.15
N THR A 164 -0.54 -8.36 7.30
CA THR A 164 0.28 -9.59 7.11
C THR A 164 1.16 -9.91 8.31
N SER A 165 1.42 -8.96 9.22
CA SER A 165 2.17 -9.18 10.46
C SER A 165 1.32 -9.69 11.64
N LEU A 166 0.00 -9.78 11.51
CA LEU A 166 -0.89 -10.32 12.54
C LEU A 166 -0.62 -11.83 12.77
N LYS A 167 -0.68 -12.24 14.03
CA LYS A 167 -0.44 -13.62 14.49
C LYS A 167 -1.71 -14.25 14.99
#